data_07279002e5fd8871382f56806a635c35
#
_entry.id   07279002e5fd8871382f56806a635c35
#
_cell.length_a   1.000
_cell.length_b   1.000
_cell.length_c   1.000
_cell.angle_alpha   90.00
_cell.angle_beta   90.00
_cell.angle_gamma   90.00
#
_symmetry.space_group_name_H-M   'P 1'
#
loop_
_entity.id
_entity.type
_entity.pdbx_description
1 polymer ?
#
loop_
_entity_poly.entity_id
_entity_poly.type
_entity_poly.pdbx_seq_one_letter_code
_entity_poly.pdbx_strand_id
1 'polypeptide(L)'
;NKITDNMERRVVITGMGIYSCLGKTLDEVRDSLYYGKSGIIFDPVRKEMGFRSALTAHLEIPDLKKELSRSQRVYMPEQAKYAYCATVDALRHAGIDQDYLNSHEVGILYGNDSSADPVVKSVDTMREKKDTTLVGSGAIFQSMNSTVTMNLACIFKLKGMNLTVSGACASGSHAIGL
;
A
#
# COMPACT_ATOMS: atom_id res chain seq x y z
N ASN A 1 -29.43 -27.57 30.55
CA ASN A 1 -28.17 -26.87 30.23
C ASN A 1 -27.71 -27.29 28.86
N LYS A 2 -28.14 -26.56 27.83
CA LYS A 2 -27.54 -26.64 26.50
C LYS A 2 -26.25 -25.83 26.57
N ILE A 3 -25.13 -26.50 26.64
CA ILE A 3 -23.82 -25.95 26.33
C ILE A 3 -23.91 -25.66 24.80
N THR A 4 -24.16 -24.40 24.43
CA THR A 4 -23.98 -23.97 23.06
C THR A 4 -22.51 -24.15 22.76
N ASP A 5 -22.22 -25.11 21.90
CA ASP A 5 -20.90 -25.33 21.30
C ASP A 5 -20.55 -24.04 20.55
N ASN A 6 -19.80 -23.17 21.22
CA ASN A 6 -19.28 -21.95 20.66
C ASN A 6 -18.14 -22.39 19.74
N MET A 7 -18.46 -22.86 18.54
CA MET A 7 -17.45 -23.12 17.52
C MET A 7 -16.79 -21.78 17.23
N GLU A 8 -15.67 -21.53 17.91
CA GLU A 8 -14.81 -20.38 17.61
C GLU A 8 -14.44 -20.43 16.13
N ARG A 9 -14.87 -19.42 15.39
CA ARG A 9 -14.51 -19.31 13.97
C ARG A 9 -13.00 -19.13 13.88
N ARG A 10 -12.33 -20.10 13.30
CA ARG A 10 -10.88 -20.02 13.07
C ARG A 10 -10.61 -19.08 11.89
N VAL A 11 -9.78 -18.08 12.12
CA VAL A 11 -9.23 -17.21 11.08
C VAL A 11 -7.81 -17.65 10.78
N VAL A 12 -7.46 -17.77 9.51
CA VAL A 12 -6.15 -18.24 9.05
C VAL A 12 -5.58 -17.29 7.99
N ILE A 13 -4.25 -17.17 7.97
CA ILE A 13 -3.53 -16.46 6.90
C ILE A 13 -3.30 -17.45 5.77
N THR A 14 -3.88 -17.21 4.60
CA THR A 14 -3.78 -18.08 3.43
C THR A 14 -2.69 -17.66 2.46
N GLY A 15 -2.30 -16.38 2.46
CA GLY A 15 -1.25 -15.86 1.61
C GLY A 15 -0.62 -14.59 2.17
N MET A 16 0.61 -14.33 1.77
CA MET A 16 1.36 -13.14 2.14
C MET A 16 2.05 -12.57 0.91
N GLY A 17 2.16 -11.24 0.89
CA GLY A 17 2.93 -10.50 -0.09
C GLY A 17 3.63 -9.32 0.56
N ILE A 18 4.75 -8.92 0.00
CA ILE A 18 5.56 -7.84 0.55
C ILE A 18 6.23 -7.05 -0.56
N TYR A 19 6.36 -5.73 -0.33
CA TYR A 19 7.15 -4.84 -1.16
C TYR A 19 7.90 -3.88 -0.23
N SER A 20 9.18 -4.11 -0.04
CA SER A 20 9.97 -3.39 0.96
C SER A 20 11.41 -3.14 0.50
N CYS A 21 12.13 -2.29 1.22
CA CYS A 21 13.56 -2.06 1.00
C CYS A 21 14.44 -3.26 1.35
N LEU A 22 13.91 -4.28 2.02
CA LEU A 22 14.60 -5.53 2.32
C LEU A 22 14.43 -6.58 1.22
N GLY A 23 13.45 -6.41 0.36
CA GLY A 23 13.14 -7.31 -0.75
C GLY A 23 11.73 -7.11 -1.27
N LYS A 24 11.48 -7.62 -2.46
CA LYS A 24 10.18 -7.57 -3.16
C LYS A 24 9.48 -8.94 -3.14
N THR A 25 10.12 -9.95 -2.58
CA THR A 25 9.57 -11.29 -2.38
C THR A 25 9.76 -11.73 -0.93
N LEU A 26 8.98 -12.70 -0.47
CA LEU A 26 9.09 -13.26 0.88
C LEU A 26 10.48 -13.87 1.12
N ASP A 27 11.05 -14.55 0.12
CA ASP A 27 12.37 -15.15 0.21
C ASP A 27 13.48 -14.11 0.33
N GLU A 28 13.45 -13.05 -0.49
CA GLU A 28 14.41 -11.95 -0.39
C GLU A 28 14.37 -11.27 0.98
N VAL A 29 13.17 -11.04 1.53
CA VAL A 29 13.01 -10.43 2.86
C VAL A 29 13.51 -11.37 3.94
N ARG A 30 13.15 -12.66 3.88
CA ARG A 30 13.67 -13.68 4.80
C ARG A 30 15.20 -13.70 4.79
N ASP A 31 15.81 -13.73 3.62
CA ASP A 31 17.26 -13.78 3.48
C ASP A 31 17.93 -12.49 3.96
N SER A 32 17.31 -11.35 3.71
CA SER A 32 17.79 -10.06 4.22
C SER A 32 17.78 -10.02 5.74
N LEU A 33 16.70 -10.50 6.37
CA LEU A 33 16.59 -10.58 7.83
C LEU A 33 17.58 -11.60 8.41
N TYR A 34 17.70 -12.77 7.78
CA TYR A 34 18.58 -13.84 8.25
C TYR A 34 20.06 -13.45 8.19
N TYR A 35 20.48 -12.80 7.11
CA TYR A 35 21.86 -12.37 6.91
C TYR A 35 22.16 -10.95 7.39
N GLY A 36 21.23 -10.29 8.06
CA GLY A 36 21.41 -8.94 8.60
C GLY A 36 21.64 -7.87 7.52
N LYS A 37 21.09 -8.05 6.32
CA LYS A 37 21.18 -7.05 5.24
C LYS A 37 20.30 -5.85 5.57
N SER A 38 20.83 -4.64 5.38
CA SER A 38 20.08 -3.41 5.57
C SER A 38 19.58 -2.88 4.23
N GLY A 39 18.34 -2.39 4.21
CA GLY A 39 17.78 -1.61 3.11
C GLY A 39 17.99 -0.10 3.26
N ILE A 40 18.73 0.33 4.28
CA ILE A 40 19.03 1.75 4.52
C ILE A 40 20.24 2.17 3.69
N ILE A 41 20.10 3.25 2.94
CA ILE A 41 21.16 3.83 2.11
C ILE A 41 21.39 5.30 2.45
N PHE A 42 22.52 5.83 2.00
CA PHE A 42 22.77 7.27 1.98
C PHE A 42 22.07 7.88 0.76
N ASP A 43 21.32 8.95 1.00
CA ASP A 43 20.60 9.70 -0.03
C ASP A 43 21.22 11.10 -0.20
N PRO A 44 21.94 11.34 -1.31
CA PRO A 44 22.59 12.62 -1.56
C PRO A 44 21.59 13.78 -1.68
N VAL A 45 20.37 13.53 -2.20
CA VAL A 45 19.33 14.56 -2.33
C VAL A 45 18.90 15.06 -0.96
N ARG A 46 18.70 14.17 0.01
CA ARG A 46 18.42 14.55 1.40
C ARG A 46 19.55 15.39 1.99
N LYS A 47 20.79 15.04 1.68
CA LYS A 47 21.95 15.81 2.17
C LYS A 47 21.96 17.24 1.60
N GLU A 48 21.72 17.38 0.31
CA GLU A 48 21.63 18.68 -0.37
C GLU A 48 20.48 19.54 0.16
N MET A 49 19.35 18.91 0.49
CA MET A 49 18.18 19.59 1.10
C MET A 49 18.41 20.00 2.56
N GLY A 50 19.56 19.69 3.15
CA GLY A 50 19.90 20.10 4.52
C GLY A 50 19.34 19.18 5.62
N PHE A 51 18.88 17.99 5.31
CA PHE A 51 18.50 17.01 6.33
C PHE A 51 19.70 16.66 7.23
N ARG A 52 19.49 16.62 8.56
CA ARG A 52 20.52 16.19 9.50
C ARG A 52 20.95 14.76 9.26
N SER A 53 19.99 13.87 8.98
CA SER A 53 20.26 12.51 8.52
C SER A 53 19.96 12.39 7.03
N ALA A 54 20.98 11.95 6.27
CA ALA A 54 20.81 11.61 4.86
C ALA A 54 20.53 10.11 4.66
N LEU A 55 20.20 9.39 5.73
CA LEU A 55 19.83 7.97 5.65
C LEU A 55 18.36 7.82 5.33
N THR A 56 18.07 6.92 4.40
CA THR A 56 16.69 6.56 4.03
C THR A 56 16.58 5.11 3.61
N ALA A 57 15.41 4.51 3.75
CA ALA A 57 15.09 3.26 3.10
C ALA A 57 14.75 3.55 1.63
N HIS A 58 15.56 3.03 0.72
CA HIS A 58 15.29 3.19 -0.71
C HIS A 58 14.30 2.13 -1.19
N LEU A 59 13.27 2.59 -1.88
CA LEU A 59 12.27 1.72 -2.46
C LEU A 59 11.94 2.23 -3.87
N GLU A 60 12.21 1.40 -4.88
CA GLU A 60 11.86 1.74 -6.26
C GLU A 60 10.36 1.78 -6.44
N ILE A 61 9.88 2.82 -7.11
CA ILE A 61 8.47 2.93 -7.49
C ILE A 61 8.21 1.96 -8.64
N PRO A 62 7.28 0.99 -8.48
CA PRO A 62 7.00 0.03 -9.53
C PRO A 62 6.38 0.70 -10.77
N ASP A 63 6.84 0.31 -11.96
CA ASP A 63 6.21 0.71 -13.21
C ASP A 63 5.06 -0.25 -13.56
N LEU A 64 3.84 0.18 -13.28
CA LEU A 64 2.62 -0.60 -13.46
C LEU A 64 1.93 -0.35 -14.83
N LYS A 65 2.66 0.15 -15.84
CA LYS A 65 2.06 0.48 -17.14
C LYS A 65 1.58 -0.74 -17.91
N LYS A 66 2.18 -1.91 -17.65
CA LYS A 66 1.81 -3.16 -18.31
C LYS A 66 0.60 -3.83 -17.64
N GLU A 67 0.45 -3.62 -16.33
CA GLU A 67 -0.56 -4.28 -15.50
C GLU A 67 -1.84 -3.46 -15.37
N LEU A 68 -1.71 -2.13 -15.34
CA LEU A 68 -2.81 -1.22 -15.06
C LEU A 68 -2.97 -0.15 -16.14
N SER A 69 -4.23 0.16 -16.47
CA SER A 69 -4.57 1.26 -17.36
C SER A 69 -4.14 2.61 -16.80
N ARG A 70 -4.04 3.64 -17.65
CA ARG A 70 -3.75 5.00 -17.21
C ARG A 70 -4.79 5.52 -16.22
N SER A 71 -6.07 5.22 -16.44
CA SER A 71 -7.18 5.63 -15.56
C SER A 71 -7.07 5.05 -14.17
N GLN A 72 -6.59 3.83 -14.02
CA GLN A 72 -6.34 3.22 -12.71
C GLN A 72 -5.11 3.85 -12.02
N ARG A 73 -4.02 4.06 -12.77
CA ARG A 73 -2.76 4.58 -12.21
C ARG A 73 -2.81 6.04 -11.77
N VAL A 74 -3.66 6.87 -12.38
CA VAL A 74 -3.73 8.31 -12.09
C VAL A 74 -4.15 8.64 -10.66
N TYR A 75 -4.85 7.72 -10.00
CA TYR A 75 -5.31 7.88 -8.62
C TYR A 75 -4.38 7.22 -7.59
N MET A 76 -3.29 6.57 -8.04
CA MET A 76 -2.40 5.80 -7.17
C MET A 76 -1.18 6.62 -6.75
N PRO A 77 -1.06 7.04 -5.48
CA PRO A 77 0.21 7.49 -4.93
C PRO A 77 1.17 6.31 -4.73
N GLU A 78 2.40 6.59 -4.34
CA GLU A 78 3.45 5.58 -4.20
C GLU A 78 3.03 4.40 -3.31
N GLN A 79 2.46 4.68 -2.12
CA GLN A 79 2.03 3.64 -1.19
C GLN A 79 0.96 2.72 -1.79
N ALA A 80 0.07 3.24 -2.64
CA ALA A 80 -0.92 2.41 -3.31
C ALA A 80 -0.28 1.48 -4.37
N LYS A 81 0.79 1.92 -5.03
CA LYS A 81 1.54 1.08 -5.98
C LYS A 81 2.29 -0.05 -5.27
N TYR A 82 2.92 0.25 -4.13
CA TYR A 82 3.57 -0.78 -3.30
C TYR A 82 2.56 -1.80 -2.77
N ALA A 83 1.43 -1.31 -2.26
CA ALA A 83 0.35 -2.16 -1.78
C ALA A 83 -0.25 -3.03 -2.88
N TYR A 84 -0.37 -2.51 -4.11
CA TYR A 84 -0.82 -3.30 -5.26
C TYR A 84 0.13 -4.47 -5.53
N CYS A 85 1.43 -4.24 -5.61
CA CYS A 85 2.40 -5.31 -5.83
C CYS A 85 2.33 -6.38 -4.73
N ALA A 86 2.32 -5.95 -3.46
CA ALA A 86 2.20 -6.87 -2.33
C ALA A 86 0.87 -7.65 -2.34
N THR A 87 -0.23 -7.00 -2.74
CA THR A 87 -1.55 -7.66 -2.84
C THR A 87 -1.58 -8.71 -3.95
N VAL A 88 -1.01 -8.41 -5.13
CA VAL A 88 -0.91 -9.38 -6.23
C VAL A 88 -0.15 -10.63 -5.79
N ASP A 89 0.96 -10.44 -5.07
CA ASP A 89 1.76 -11.57 -4.58
C ASP A 89 1.04 -12.35 -3.47
N ALA A 90 0.33 -11.65 -2.58
CA ALA A 90 -0.49 -12.30 -1.54
C ALA A 90 -1.62 -13.15 -2.14
N LEU A 91 -2.32 -12.64 -3.14
CA LEU A 91 -3.38 -13.36 -3.84
C LEU A 91 -2.82 -14.58 -4.59
N ARG A 92 -1.69 -14.42 -5.28
CA ARG A 92 -0.99 -15.52 -5.94
C ARG A 92 -0.56 -16.60 -4.95
N HIS A 93 0.01 -16.20 -3.80
CA HIS A 93 0.44 -17.11 -2.75
C HIS A 93 -0.75 -17.86 -2.12
N ALA A 94 -1.90 -17.20 -1.99
CA ALA A 94 -3.14 -17.81 -1.50
C ALA A 94 -3.85 -18.70 -2.54
N GLY A 95 -3.46 -18.65 -3.81
CA GLY A 95 -4.17 -19.33 -4.91
C GLY A 95 -5.53 -18.68 -5.22
N ILE A 96 -5.69 -17.39 -4.93
CA ILE A 96 -6.92 -16.62 -5.17
C ILE A 96 -6.76 -15.85 -6.49
N ASP A 97 -7.66 -16.08 -7.41
CA ASP A 97 -7.73 -15.41 -8.71
C ASP A 97 -8.89 -14.40 -8.77
N GLN A 98 -9.04 -13.75 -9.91
CA GLN A 98 -10.11 -12.76 -10.13
C GLN A 98 -11.51 -13.41 -10.15
N ASP A 99 -11.63 -14.66 -10.54
CA ASP A 99 -12.92 -15.38 -10.56
C ASP A 99 -13.40 -15.65 -9.12
N TYR A 100 -12.48 -16.00 -8.24
CA TYR A 100 -12.77 -16.10 -6.82
C TYR A 100 -13.24 -14.74 -6.26
N LEU A 101 -12.52 -13.65 -6.53
CA LEU A 101 -12.87 -12.30 -6.07
C LEU A 101 -14.23 -11.82 -6.64
N ASN A 102 -14.56 -12.21 -7.86
CA ASN A 102 -15.85 -11.87 -8.48
C ASN A 102 -17.02 -12.65 -7.88
N SER A 103 -16.79 -13.86 -7.40
CA SER A 103 -17.83 -14.78 -6.89
C SER A 103 -18.04 -14.73 -5.38
N HIS A 104 -17.10 -14.11 -4.64
CA HIS A 104 -17.16 -14.02 -3.18
C HIS A 104 -17.23 -12.58 -2.70
N GLU A 105 -17.77 -12.37 -1.51
CA GLU A 105 -17.74 -11.09 -0.82
C GLU A 105 -16.41 -10.96 -0.08
N VAL A 106 -15.42 -10.37 -0.77
CA VAL A 106 -14.08 -10.13 -0.23
C VAL A 106 -13.95 -8.67 0.16
N GLY A 107 -13.59 -8.41 1.41
CA GLY A 107 -13.32 -7.07 1.93
C GLY A 107 -11.83 -6.71 1.90
N ILE A 108 -11.55 -5.46 2.23
CA ILE A 108 -10.19 -4.96 2.42
C ILE A 108 -10.10 -4.12 3.70
N LEU A 109 -9.17 -4.48 4.57
CA LEU A 109 -8.71 -3.66 5.68
C LEU A 109 -7.23 -3.35 5.45
N TYR A 110 -6.88 -2.07 5.50
CA TYR A 110 -5.51 -1.64 5.23
C TYR A 110 -5.07 -0.56 6.21
N GLY A 111 -3.87 -0.71 6.76
CA GLY A 111 -3.25 0.29 7.61
C GLY A 111 -2.57 1.38 6.78
N ASN A 112 -3.11 2.60 6.77
CA ASN A 112 -2.48 3.77 6.14
C ASN A 112 -2.77 5.02 6.95
N ASP A 113 -1.73 5.70 7.41
CA ASP A 113 -1.88 6.85 8.31
C ASP A 113 -1.63 8.19 7.63
N SER A 114 -0.86 8.25 6.57
CA SER A 114 -0.49 9.50 5.92
C SER A 114 -0.41 9.41 4.40
N SER A 115 -0.90 10.44 3.73
CA SER A 115 -0.83 10.65 2.29
C SER A 115 -0.47 12.10 1.98
N ALA A 116 0.53 12.64 2.68
CA ALA A 116 0.89 14.07 2.63
C ALA A 116 1.60 14.48 1.32
N ASP A 117 2.41 13.61 0.70
CA ASP A 117 3.21 13.94 -0.47
C ASP A 117 2.39 14.55 -1.64
N PRO A 118 1.23 14.00 -2.04
CA PRO A 118 0.43 14.61 -3.10
C PRO A 118 -0.09 16.01 -2.74
N VAL A 119 -0.36 16.28 -1.46
CA VAL A 119 -0.78 17.62 -1.00
C VAL A 119 0.36 18.60 -1.12
N VAL A 120 1.55 18.23 -0.64
CA VAL A 120 2.74 19.08 -0.71
C VAL A 120 3.07 19.41 -2.16
N LYS A 121 3.14 18.42 -3.04
CA LYS A 121 3.39 18.60 -4.48
C LYS A 121 2.36 19.52 -5.15
N SER A 122 1.08 19.37 -4.80
CA SER A 122 0.02 20.22 -5.34
C SER A 122 0.16 21.67 -4.90
N VAL A 123 0.45 21.89 -3.61
CA VAL A 123 0.64 23.24 -3.06
C VAL A 123 1.88 23.92 -3.65
N ASP A 124 2.99 23.20 -3.77
CA ASP A 124 4.21 23.73 -4.36
C ASP A 124 4.02 24.08 -5.85
N THR A 125 3.35 23.19 -6.59
CA THR A 125 2.99 23.48 -8.00
C THR A 125 2.17 24.78 -8.12
N MET A 126 1.13 24.93 -7.29
CA MET A 126 0.32 26.15 -7.28
C MET A 126 1.12 27.40 -6.91
N ARG A 127 2.01 27.31 -5.93
CA ARG A 127 2.85 28.43 -5.49
C ARG A 127 3.84 28.86 -6.56
N GLU A 128 4.49 27.91 -7.23
CA GLU A 128 5.47 28.15 -8.27
C GLU A 128 4.83 28.64 -9.58
N LYS A 129 3.80 27.97 -10.03
CA LYS A 129 3.21 28.18 -11.36
C LYS A 129 2.10 29.24 -11.35
N LYS A 130 1.54 29.57 -10.16
CA LYS A 130 0.35 30.42 -10.03
C LYS A 130 -0.84 29.96 -10.89
N ASP A 131 -0.90 28.63 -11.12
CA ASP A 131 -1.87 27.97 -11.97
C ASP A 131 -2.24 26.59 -11.42
N THR A 132 -3.52 26.27 -11.40
CA THR A 132 -4.06 25.00 -10.91
C THR A 132 -4.20 23.95 -12.02
N THR A 133 -4.04 24.31 -13.28
CA THR A 133 -4.20 23.38 -14.43
C THR A 133 -3.20 22.24 -14.41
N LEU A 134 -2.03 22.46 -13.80
CA LEU A 134 -1.00 21.43 -13.62
C LEU A 134 -1.23 20.51 -12.40
N VAL A 135 -2.17 20.87 -11.54
CA VAL A 135 -2.61 20.02 -10.43
C VAL A 135 -3.65 19.06 -10.99
N GLY A 136 -3.25 17.84 -11.28
CA GLY A 136 -4.15 16.84 -11.87
C GLY A 136 -5.35 16.51 -10.96
N SER A 137 -6.49 16.18 -11.55
CA SER A 137 -7.72 15.80 -10.83
C SER A 137 -7.54 14.57 -9.91
N GLY A 138 -6.50 13.77 -10.12
CA GLY A 138 -6.15 12.64 -9.25
C GLY A 138 -5.55 13.04 -7.90
N ALA A 139 -5.02 14.25 -7.76
CA ALA A 139 -4.29 14.67 -6.56
C ALA A 139 -5.11 14.58 -5.27
N ILE A 140 -6.39 14.95 -5.30
CA ILE A 140 -7.28 14.84 -4.15
C ILE A 140 -7.45 13.38 -3.71
N PHE A 141 -7.64 12.45 -4.64
CA PHE A 141 -7.78 11.03 -4.33
C PHE A 141 -6.48 10.42 -3.82
N GLN A 142 -5.34 10.86 -4.33
CA GLN A 142 -4.03 10.43 -3.85
C GLN A 142 -3.74 10.90 -2.42
N SER A 143 -4.33 12.04 -1.99
CA SER A 143 -4.11 12.63 -0.67
C SER A 143 -4.95 12.04 0.45
N MET A 144 -5.95 11.22 0.13
CA MET A 144 -6.82 10.59 1.12
C MET A 144 -6.09 9.48 1.88
N ASN A 145 -6.35 9.32 3.18
CA ASN A 145 -5.85 8.16 3.92
C ASN A 145 -6.39 6.84 3.37
N SER A 146 -7.60 6.85 2.84
CA SER A 146 -8.26 5.71 2.18
C SER A 146 -7.76 5.44 0.75
N THR A 147 -6.77 6.17 0.25
CA THR A 147 -6.30 6.04 -1.15
C THR A 147 -5.90 4.62 -1.52
N VAL A 148 -5.30 3.86 -0.59
CA VAL A 148 -4.89 2.47 -0.85
C VAL A 148 -6.11 1.57 -0.99
N THR A 149 -7.01 1.56 -0.02
CA THR A 149 -8.20 0.71 -0.04
C THR A 149 -9.13 1.07 -1.20
N MET A 150 -9.27 2.35 -1.52
CA MET A 150 -10.04 2.82 -2.67
C MET A 150 -9.47 2.26 -3.99
N ASN A 151 -8.17 2.42 -4.22
CA ASN A 151 -7.54 1.95 -5.46
C ASN A 151 -7.60 0.43 -5.57
N LEU A 152 -7.23 -0.31 -4.52
CA LEU A 152 -7.22 -1.77 -4.55
C LEU A 152 -8.63 -2.35 -4.70
N ALA A 153 -9.62 -1.80 -3.97
CA ALA A 153 -11.00 -2.24 -4.11
C ALA A 153 -11.54 -2.06 -5.55
N CYS A 154 -11.22 -0.94 -6.20
CA CYS A 154 -11.61 -0.70 -7.59
C CYS A 154 -10.87 -1.63 -8.56
N ILE A 155 -9.56 -1.83 -8.39
CA ILE A 155 -8.73 -2.65 -9.29
C ILE A 155 -9.16 -4.12 -9.22
N PHE A 156 -9.29 -4.66 -8.00
CA PHE A 156 -9.66 -6.06 -7.77
C PHE A 156 -11.17 -6.30 -7.73
N LYS A 157 -11.99 -5.25 -7.87
CA LYS A 157 -13.47 -5.29 -7.86
C LYS A 157 -14.02 -5.93 -6.58
N LEU A 158 -13.43 -5.55 -5.43
CA LEU A 158 -13.84 -6.07 -4.13
C LEU A 158 -15.23 -5.56 -3.76
N LYS A 159 -16.07 -6.42 -3.21
CA LYS A 159 -17.48 -6.12 -2.90
C LYS A 159 -17.78 -6.07 -1.40
N GLY A 160 -16.87 -6.56 -0.57
CA GLY A 160 -17.03 -6.58 0.88
C GLY A 160 -16.63 -5.25 1.53
N MET A 161 -16.47 -5.29 2.85
CA MET A 161 -16.12 -4.14 3.67
C MET A 161 -14.79 -3.50 3.19
N ASN A 162 -14.79 -2.17 3.10
CA ASN A 162 -13.61 -1.38 2.71
C ASN A 162 -13.29 -0.39 3.83
N LEU A 163 -12.24 -0.67 4.60
CA LEU A 163 -11.82 0.15 5.73
C LEU A 163 -10.33 0.46 5.68
N THR A 164 -10.02 1.73 5.95
CA THR A 164 -8.64 2.15 6.23
C THR A 164 -8.50 2.41 7.73
N VAL A 165 -7.47 1.82 8.32
CA VAL A 165 -7.16 1.96 9.74
C VAL A 165 -5.95 2.88 9.88
N SER A 166 -6.09 3.92 10.71
CA SER A 166 -5.05 4.90 11.00
C SER A 166 -4.71 4.83 12.49
N GLY A 167 -3.45 4.66 12.80
CA GLY A 167 -2.92 4.52 14.15
C GLY A 167 -1.39 4.66 14.16
N ALA A 168 -0.89 5.64 13.38
CA ALA A 168 0.53 5.85 13.18
C ALA A 168 1.27 4.54 12.83
N CYS A 169 2.37 4.23 13.51
CA CYS A 169 3.16 3.01 13.25
C CYS A 169 2.38 1.69 13.51
N ALA A 170 1.29 1.74 14.26
CA ALA A 170 0.47 0.57 14.58
C ALA A 170 -0.62 0.27 13.55
N SER A 171 -0.81 1.13 12.52
CA SER A 171 -1.91 0.99 11.54
C SER A 171 -1.97 -0.39 10.89
N GLY A 172 -0.83 -0.92 10.44
CA GLY A 172 -0.75 -2.24 9.82
C GLY A 172 -1.11 -3.38 10.77
N SER A 173 -0.64 -3.33 12.02
CA SER A 173 -0.97 -4.34 13.04
C SER A 173 -2.46 -4.31 13.39
N HIS A 174 -3.06 -3.11 13.49
CA HIS A 174 -4.49 -2.98 13.73
C HIS A 174 -5.32 -3.55 12.58
N ALA A 175 -4.89 -3.32 11.32
CA ALA A 175 -5.59 -3.87 10.16
C ALA A 175 -5.55 -5.41 10.11
N ILE A 176 -4.51 -6.04 10.66
CA ILE A 176 -4.42 -7.50 10.77
C ILE A 176 -5.28 -8.03 11.94
N GLY A 177 -5.41 -7.25 13.02
CA GLY A 177 -6.14 -7.67 14.22
C GLY A 177 -7.66 -7.53 14.12
N LEU A 178 -8.16 -6.68 13.22
CA LEU A 178 -9.58 -6.45 12.97
C LEU A 178 -10.16 -7.47 11.98
#